data_24c0bd01b05902624155a6f205521cf4
#
_entry.id   24c0bd01b05902624155a6f205521cf4
#
_cell.length_a   1.000
_cell.length_b   1.000
_cell.length_c   1.000
_cell.angle_alpha   90.00
_cell.angle_beta   90.00
_cell.angle_gamma   90.00
#
_symmetry.space_group_name_H-M   'P 1'
#
loop_
_entity.id
_entity.type
_entity.pdbx_description
1 polymer ?
#
loop_
_entity_poly.entity_id
_entity_poly.type
_entity_poly.pdbx_seq_one_letter_code
_entity_poly.pdbx_strand_id
1 'polypeptide(L)'
;DNGSVSAWDQHFEEPAARLSPDHIQAEDRSYDTLIEAMLSFQPQVMGVMHSTIETTDAALQTLFEHWQGPVMAYAETSSEVRRGISQKVEPAIFATHCRNWVENGVQIIGGCCGTTIEHIRAMVNELPDVIGARR
;
A
#
# COMPACT_ATOMS: atom_id res chain seq x y z
N ASP A 1 8.30 15.56 -2.70
CA ASP A 1 7.01 14.98 -2.29
C ASP A 1 7.32 13.68 -1.58
N ASN A 2 7.43 13.79 -0.29
CA ASN A 2 7.64 12.66 0.58
C ASN A 2 6.39 11.79 0.50
N GLY A 3 6.47 10.61 -0.07
CA GLY A 3 5.37 9.67 -0.19
C GLY A 3 4.66 9.44 1.15
N SER A 4 3.94 10.46 1.59
CA SER A 4 3.10 10.33 2.75
C SER A 4 1.96 9.38 2.39
N VAL A 5 1.89 8.28 3.09
CA VAL A 5 0.75 7.37 3.11
C VAL A 5 -0.41 8.10 3.81
N SER A 6 -0.86 9.19 3.19
CA SER A 6 -1.81 10.13 3.78
C SER A 6 -3.26 9.66 3.73
N ALA A 7 -3.51 8.48 3.16
CA ALA A 7 -4.85 7.94 3.05
C ALA A 7 -5.53 7.68 4.40
N TRP A 8 -4.74 7.35 5.40
CA TRP A 8 -5.23 7.14 6.75
C TRP A 8 -5.78 8.40 7.40
N ASP A 9 -5.19 9.56 7.13
CA ASP A 9 -5.54 10.79 7.79
C ASP A 9 -6.93 11.31 7.41
N GLN A 10 -7.41 10.98 6.21
CA GLN A 10 -8.66 11.56 5.72
C GLN A 10 -9.91 10.74 6.06
N HIS A 11 -9.78 9.45 6.31
CA HIS A 11 -10.91 8.60 6.69
C HIS A 11 -11.01 8.30 8.19
N PHE A 12 -9.96 8.65 8.94
CA PHE A 12 -9.87 8.36 10.37
C PHE A 12 -9.48 9.57 11.21
N GLU A 13 -9.86 10.77 10.79
CA GLU A 13 -9.62 12.00 11.57
C GLU A 13 -10.18 11.90 13.00
N GLU A 14 -11.31 11.23 13.20
CA GLU A 14 -11.89 11.09 14.51
C GLU A 14 -11.11 10.19 15.49
N PRO A 15 -10.60 9.02 15.11
CA PRO A 15 -9.74 8.24 15.98
C PRO A 15 -8.37 8.87 16.23
N ALA A 16 -7.79 9.51 15.24
CA ALA A 16 -6.51 10.21 15.39
C ALA A 16 -6.64 11.43 16.32
N ALA A 17 -7.73 12.17 16.25
CA ALA A 17 -8.02 13.28 17.15
C ALA A 17 -8.24 12.84 18.60
N ARG A 18 -8.56 11.58 18.85
CA ARG A 18 -8.74 11.02 20.21
C ARG A 18 -7.45 10.51 20.82
N LEU A 19 -6.42 10.32 20.03
CA LEU A 19 -5.12 9.93 20.51
C LEU A 19 -4.35 11.19 20.88
N SER A 20 -4.54 11.71 22.10
CA SER A 20 -3.81 12.76 22.83
C SER A 20 -3.34 14.03 22.06
N PRO A 21 -3.49 15.23 22.64
CA PRO A 21 -3.15 16.50 21.97
C PRO A 21 -1.65 16.71 21.68
N ASP A 22 -0.78 15.87 22.18
CA ASP A 22 0.68 15.90 21.88
C ASP A 22 1.04 15.11 20.62
N HIS A 23 0.04 14.79 19.80
CA HIS A 23 0.26 14.01 18.59
C HIS A 23 0.91 14.88 17.54
N ILE A 24 2.10 14.53 17.37
CA ILE A 24 2.98 14.71 16.25
C ILE A 24 2.15 14.87 14.99
N GLN A 25 2.28 15.99 14.35
CA GLN A 25 1.72 16.26 13.03
C GLN A 25 2.11 15.10 12.12
N ALA A 26 1.17 14.47 11.46
CA ALA A 26 1.41 13.32 10.57
C ALA A 26 2.45 13.65 9.47
N GLU A 27 2.62 14.93 9.18
CA GLU A 27 3.56 15.49 8.23
C GLU A 27 5.03 15.38 8.66
N ASP A 28 5.30 15.20 9.95
CA ASP A 28 6.65 15.14 10.51
C ASP A 28 7.17 13.71 10.75
N ARG A 29 6.37 12.69 10.46
CA ARG A 29 6.78 11.29 10.65
C ARG A 29 7.28 10.68 9.35
N SER A 30 8.49 10.14 9.38
CA SER A 30 8.96 9.28 8.31
C SER A 30 8.16 7.97 8.28
N TYR A 31 8.06 7.37 7.12
CA TYR A 31 7.41 6.07 6.96
C TYR A 31 8.09 4.97 7.80
N ASP A 32 9.41 5.08 7.99
CA ASP A 32 10.21 4.21 8.88
C ASP A 32 9.69 4.26 10.32
N THR A 33 9.50 5.46 10.85
CA THR A 33 8.97 5.66 12.22
C THR A 33 7.58 5.04 12.38
N LEU A 34 6.74 5.12 11.35
CA LEU A 34 5.43 4.47 11.36
C LEU A 34 5.57 2.93 11.40
N ILE A 35 6.44 2.38 10.56
CA ILE A 35 6.70 0.93 10.53
C ILE A 35 7.20 0.46 11.89
N GLU A 36 8.19 1.14 12.48
CA GLU A 36 8.73 0.80 13.80
C GLU A 36 7.64 0.80 14.89
N ALA A 37 6.78 1.81 14.88
CA ALA A 37 5.65 1.86 15.80
C ALA A 37 4.70 0.67 15.62
N MET A 38 4.40 0.29 14.39
CA MET A 38 3.53 -0.85 14.07
C MET A 38 4.15 -2.19 14.49
N LEU A 39 5.47 -2.34 14.37
CA LEU A 39 6.18 -3.55 14.78
C LEU A 39 6.02 -3.84 16.28
N SER A 40 5.87 -2.82 17.10
CA SER A 40 5.63 -2.98 18.54
C SER A 40 4.36 -3.77 18.89
N PHE A 41 3.39 -3.81 17.98
CA PHE A 41 2.15 -4.58 18.12
C PHE A 41 2.27 -6.05 17.68
N GLN A 42 3.44 -6.49 17.24
CA GLN A 42 3.70 -7.86 16.76
C GLN A 42 2.70 -8.31 15.66
N PRO A 43 2.56 -7.56 14.55
CA PRO A 43 1.61 -7.87 13.51
C PRO A 43 1.88 -9.25 12.88
N GLN A 44 0.83 -9.92 12.40
CA GLN A 44 0.96 -11.17 11.63
C GLN A 44 1.24 -10.90 10.15
N VAL A 45 0.76 -9.77 9.66
CA VAL A 45 0.91 -9.30 8.27
C VAL A 45 1.11 -7.79 8.31
N MET A 46 1.96 -7.27 7.47
CA MET A 46 2.06 -5.84 7.22
C MET A 46 1.85 -5.54 5.74
N GLY A 47 1.45 -4.31 5.41
CA GLY A 47 1.27 -3.99 4.00
C GLY A 47 0.95 -2.55 3.71
N VAL A 48 0.85 -2.27 2.42
CA VAL A 48 0.55 -0.97 1.85
C VAL A 48 -0.80 -1.03 1.15
N MET A 49 -1.68 -0.10 1.46
CA MET A 49 -2.98 0.02 0.80
C MET A 49 -3.36 1.48 0.58
N HIS A 50 -4.32 1.68 -0.33
CA HIS A 50 -4.92 2.98 -0.58
C HIS A 50 -3.90 4.05 -0.99
N SER A 51 -2.93 3.65 -1.79
CA SER A 51 -1.84 4.47 -2.31
C SER A 51 -1.72 4.30 -3.82
N THR A 52 -1.21 5.29 -4.52
CA THR A 52 -0.92 5.13 -5.96
C THR A 52 0.12 4.03 -6.17
N ILE A 53 0.24 3.55 -7.41
CA ILE A 53 1.22 2.52 -7.75
C ILE A 53 2.64 2.96 -7.37
N GLU A 54 3.03 4.18 -7.75
CA GLU A 54 4.37 4.72 -7.48
C GLU A 54 4.65 4.84 -5.98
N THR A 55 3.65 5.29 -5.21
CA THR A 55 3.76 5.37 -3.75
C THR A 55 3.82 3.98 -3.13
N THR A 56 3.06 3.01 -3.67
CA THR A 56 3.09 1.62 -3.23
C THR A 56 4.46 1.00 -3.47
N ASP A 57 5.08 1.22 -4.64
CA ASP A 57 6.43 0.75 -4.95
C ASP A 57 7.45 1.23 -3.91
N ALA A 58 7.47 2.54 -3.64
CA ALA A 58 8.38 3.14 -2.67
C ALA A 58 8.14 2.64 -1.24
N ALA A 59 6.86 2.55 -0.83
CA ALA A 59 6.49 2.10 0.50
C ALA A 59 6.81 0.62 0.74
N LEU A 60 6.66 -0.23 -0.26
CA LEU A 60 7.02 -1.64 -0.19
C LEU A 60 8.54 -1.82 -0.02
N GLN A 61 9.37 -1.02 -0.70
CA GLN A 61 10.82 -1.06 -0.52
C GLN A 61 11.20 -0.80 0.93
N THR A 62 10.71 0.29 1.52
CA THR A 62 10.96 0.60 2.93
C THR A 62 10.42 -0.47 3.85
N LEU A 63 9.20 -0.97 3.59
CA LEU A 63 8.62 -2.04 4.41
C LEU A 63 9.49 -3.30 4.40
N PHE A 64 10.07 -3.67 3.26
CA PHE A 64 10.92 -4.85 3.14
C PHE A 64 12.24 -4.72 3.90
N GLU A 65 12.73 -3.53 4.18
CA GLU A 65 13.93 -3.29 4.99
C GLU A 65 13.68 -3.56 6.48
N HIS A 66 12.46 -3.31 6.96
CA HIS A 66 12.09 -3.40 8.38
C HIS A 66 11.30 -4.67 8.76
N TRP A 67 10.66 -5.33 7.79
CA TRP A 67 9.73 -6.41 8.05
C TRP A 67 10.05 -7.67 7.23
N GLN A 68 10.16 -8.82 7.92
CA GLN A 68 10.47 -10.11 7.30
C GLN A 68 9.27 -11.06 7.17
N GLY A 69 8.15 -10.70 7.76
CA GLY A 69 6.90 -11.49 7.70
C GLY A 69 6.12 -11.29 6.40
N PRO A 70 4.91 -11.85 6.34
CA PRO A 70 4.03 -11.71 5.17
C PRO A 70 3.71 -10.25 4.86
N VAL A 71 3.71 -9.92 3.57
CA VAL A 71 3.43 -8.57 3.08
C VAL A 71 2.23 -8.57 2.14
N MET A 72 1.37 -7.55 2.30
CA MET A 72 0.24 -7.32 1.40
C MET A 72 0.37 -5.98 0.65
N ALA A 73 -0.20 -5.93 -0.56
CA ALA A 73 -0.28 -4.72 -1.37
C ALA A 73 -1.66 -4.57 -2.02
N TYR A 74 -2.28 -3.41 -1.80
CA TYR A 74 -3.59 -3.03 -2.34
C TYR A 74 -3.54 -1.61 -2.88
N ALA A 75 -2.93 -1.44 -4.06
CA ALA A 75 -2.83 -0.13 -4.69
C ALA A 75 -4.15 0.33 -5.30
N GLU A 76 -4.37 1.63 -5.31
CA GLU A 76 -5.47 2.25 -6.03
C GLU A 76 -5.16 2.41 -7.51
N THR A 77 -6.18 2.24 -8.34
CA THR A 77 -6.10 2.37 -9.80
C THR A 77 -6.74 3.65 -10.32
N SER A 78 -7.33 4.47 -9.43
CA SER A 78 -7.79 5.82 -9.76
C SER A 78 -7.55 6.76 -8.58
N SER A 79 -6.99 7.92 -8.87
CA SER A 79 -6.71 8.97 -7.87
C SER A 79 -7.63 10.19 -8.04
N GLU A 80 -8.87 10.00 -8.50
CA GLU A 80 -9.75 11.09 -8.92
C GLU A 80 -10.09 12.13 -7.84
N VAL A 81 -9.97 11.78 -6.57
CA VAL A 81 -10.59 12.57 -5.50
C VAL A 81 -9.61 13.55 -4.82
N ARG A 82 -8.31 13.30 -4.84
CA ARG A 82 -7.41 14.03 -3.95
C ARG A 82 -6.62 15.19 -4.54
N ARG A 83 -6.41 15.24 -5.86
CA ARG A 83 -5.52 16.24 -6.48
C ARG A 83 -6.05 16.86 -7.77
N GLY A 84 -7.29 16.62 -8.13
CA GLY A 84 -7.84 17.13 -9.42
C GLY A 84 -7.18 16.50 -10.66
N ILE A 85 -6.37 15.49 -10.48
CA ILE A 85 -5.72 14.73 -11.56
C ILE A 85 -6.35 13.34 -11.56
N SER A 86 -7.21 13.12 -12.55
CA SER A 86 -7.75 11.77 -12.80
C SER A 86 -6.64 10.93 -13.44
N GLN A 87 -5.95 10.14 -12.62
CA GLN A 87 -5.09 9.07 -13.12
C GLN A 87 -5.89 7.77 -13.09
N LYS A 88 -6.20 7.26 -14.27
CA LYS A 88 -6.67 5.88 -14.42
C LYS A 88 -5.48 5.02 -14.82
N VAL A 89 -5.25 3.98 -14.05
CA VAL A 89 -4.28 2.96 -14.40
C VAL A 89 -4.97 1.91 -15.26
N GLU A 90 -4.41 1.57 -16.40
CA GLU A 90 -4.94 0.52 -17.26
C GLU A 90 -4.75 -0.87 -16.61
N PRO A 91 -5.70 -1.81 -16.80
CA PRO A 91 -5.62 -3.14 -16.20
C PRO A 91 -4.31 -3.89 -16.44
N ALA A 92 -3.74 -3.80 -17.65
CA ALA A 92 -2.49 -4.45 -17.97
C ALA A 92 -1.29 -3.84 -17.21
N ILE A 93 -1.28 -2.52 -17.03
CA ILE A 93 -0.24 -1.83 -16.26
C ILE A 93 -0.34 -2.23 -14.79
N PHE A 94 -1.53 -2.22 -14.22
CA PHE A 94 -1.78 -2.68 -12.85
C PHE A 94 -1.29 -4.12 -12.65
N ALA A 95 -1.64 -5.03 -13.57
CA ALA A 95 -1.25 -6.43 -13.49
C ALA A 95 0.28 -6.62 -13.53
N THR A 96 0.97 -5.84 -14.36
CA THR A 96 2.45 -5.86 -14.42
C THR A 96 3.08 -5.46 -13.08
N HIS A 97 2.57 -4.41 -12.43
CA HIS A 97 3.03 -4.02 -11.10
C HIS A 97 2.73 -5.08 -10.06
N CYS A 98 1.53 -5.66 -10.07
CA CYS A 98 1.16 -6.76 -9.18
C CYS A 98 2.11 -7.95 -9.30
N ARG A 99 2.47 -8.35 -10.52
CA ARG A 99 3.46 -9.40 -10.76
C ARG A 99 4.82 -9.03 -10.18
N ASN A 100 5.31 -7.82 -10.44
CA ASN A 100 6.58 -7.35 -9.91
C ASN A 100 6.60 -7.36 -8.38
N TRP A 101 5.52 -6.92 -7.72
CA TRP A 101 5.42 -6.97 -6.26
C TRP A 101 5.47 -8.39 -5.72
N VAL A 102 4.78 -9.34 -6.37
CA VAL A 102 4.81 -10.76 -5.98
C VAL A 102 6.21 -11.36 -6.16
N GLU A 103 6.87 -11.07 -7.28
CA GLU A 103 8.25 -11.49 -7.54
C GLU A 103 9.24 -10.94 -6.49
N ASN A 104 8.96 -9.75 -5.94
CA ASN A 104 9.73 -9.12 -4.86
C ASN A 104 9.28 -9.50 -3.44
N GLY A 105 8.31 -10.40 -3.28
CA GLY A 105 7.96 -10.97 -1.99
C GLY A 105 6.65 -10.52 -1.37
N VAL A 106 5.79 -9.80 -2.10
CA VAL A 106 4.39 -9.59 -1.70
C VAL A 106 3.66 -10.93 -1.81
N GLN A 107 2.91 -11.30 -0.76
CA GLN A 107 2.23 -12.60 -0.67
C GLN A 107 0.71 -12.48 -0.71
N ILE A 108 0.18 -11.31 -0.39
CA ILE A 108 -1.26 -11.02 -0.41
C ILE A 108 -1.47 -9.81 -1.31
N ILE A 109 -2.25 -9.96 -2.37
CA ILE A 109 -2.38 -8.92 -3.37
C ILE A 109 -3.82 -8.71 -3.80
N GLY A 110 -4.16 -7.48 -4.07
CA GLY A 110 -5.49 -7.10 -4.50
C GLY A 110 -5.53 -5.67 -5.01
N GLY A 111 -6.73 -5.17 -5.23
CA GLY A 111 -6.97 -3.80 -5.63
C GLY A 111 -7.66 -2.99 -4.54
N CYS A 112 -7.55 -1.67 -4.65
CA CYS A 112 -8.21 -0.69 -3.79
C CYS A 112 -9.13 0.22 -4.63
N CYS A 113 -9.15 1.51 -4.34
CA CYS A 113 -10.01 2.47 -5.03
C CYS A 113 -9.79 2.47 -6.54
N GLY A 114 -10.89 2.50 -7.30
CA GLY A 114 -10.89 2.51 -8.75
C GLY A 114 -10.64 1.15 -9.42
N THR A 115 -10.30 0.12 -8.66
CA THR A 115 -10.09 -1.23 -9.21
C THR A 115 -11.39 -1.81 -9.71
N THR A 116 -11.38 -2.27 -10.95
CA THR A 116 -12.50 -2.93 -11.61
C THR A 116 -12.26 -4.43 -11.79
N ILE A 117 -13.28 -5.14 -12.25
CA ILE A 117 -13.18 -6.58 -12.54
C ILE A 117 -12.13 -6.87 -13.62
N GLU A 118 -11.91 -5.94 -14.56
CA GLU A 118 -10.92 -6.06 -15.62
C GLU A 118 -9.50 -6.01 -15.04
N HIS A 119 -9.24 -5.17 -14.03
CA HIS A 119 -7.97 -5.14 -13.31
C HIS A 119 -7.71 -6.46 -12.60
N ILE A 120 -8.71 -7.00 -11.90
CA ILE A 120 -8.58 -8.28 -11.22
C ILE A 120 -8.34 -9.44 -12.19
N ARG A 121 -9.05 -9.46 -13.33
CA ARG A 121 -8.82 -10.47 -14.38
C ARG A 121 -7.41 -10.39 -14.95
N ALA A 122 -6.94 -9.17 -15.28
CA ALA A 122 -5.60 -8.97 -15.78
C ALA A 122 -4.55 -9.42 -14.76
N MET A 123 -4.73 -9.03 -13.50
CA MET A 123 -3.85 -9.43 -12.40
C MET A 123 -3.77 -10.96 -12.25
N VAL A 124 -4.92 -11.65 -12.21
CA VAL A 124 -4.96 -13.11 -12.07
C VAL A 124 -4.28 -13.81 -13.24
N ASN A 125 -4.40 -13.29 -14.45
CA ASN A 125 -3.75 -13.86 -15.64
C ASN A 125 -2.22 -13.68 -15.66
N GLU A 126 -1.71 -12.67 -14.97
CA GLU A 126 -0.27 -12.36 -14.90
C GLU A 126 0.43 -13.01 -13.69
N LEU A 127 -0.32 -13.36 -12.66
CA LEU A 127 0.23 -13.93 -11.44
C LEU A 127 0.48 -15.43 -11.60
N PRO A 128 1.48 -15.99 -10.89
CA PRO A 128 1.65 -17.44 -10.81
C PRO A 128 0.48 -18.07 -10.04
N ASP A 129 0.18 -19.34 -10.37
CA ASP A 129 -0.87 -20.12 -9.69
C ASP A 129 -0.65 -20.24 -8.18
N VAL A 130 0.59 -20.14 -7.72
CA VAL A 130 0.98 -20.22 -6.32
C VAL A 130 1.97 -19.10 -6.01
N ILE A 131 1.62 -18.27 -5.05
CA ILE A 131 2.51 -17.25 -4.51
C ILE A 131 3.26 -17.88 -3.33
N GLY A 132 4.58 -17.98 -3.46
CA GLY A 132 5.44 -18.57 -2.46
C GLY A 132 5.65 -17.68 -1.22
N ALA A 133 6.19 -18.28 -0.16
CA ALA A 133 6.68 -17.52 0.99
C ALA A 133 7.88 -16.67 0.57
N ARG A 134 8.00 -15.49 1.19
CA ARG A 134 9.18 -14.62 1.05
C ARG A 134 10.41 -15.37 1.58
N ARG A 135 11.49 -15.33 0.80
CA ARG A 135 12.78 -15.95 1.17
C ARG A 135 13.70 -14.93 1.81
#